data_93752f84cd10cf6e67cf01429c214535
#
_entry.id   93752f84cd10cf6e67cf01429c214535
#
_cell.length_a   1.000
_cell.length_b   1.000
_cell.length_c   1.000
_cell.angle_alpha   90.00
_cell.angle_beta   90.00
_cell.angle_gamma   90.00
#
_symmetry.space_group_name_H-M   'P 1'
#
loop_
_entity.id
_entity.type
_entity.pdbx_description
1 polymer ?
#
loop_
_entity_poly.entity_id
_entity_poly.type
_entity_poly.pdbx_seq_one_letter_code
_entity_poly.pdbx_strand_id
1 'polypeptide(L)'
;MQSFNQGIGRWSGSAEVFDGMGRFLGNGADVRYVQRLDDGRVRIDVAFIGPFKHAGTYFITDHGDHRRYHGPANIGYAEAFGDSVVDANAYWPALGLSQRLMLFVLPDGNAQLSLALMSRGEQMLYTVVGQNDRVTGDQTPLPTLVSGASYDLATDPSAGRGVVMVHRAGVWRGIIQGCDRSRQPLGSAEVIEHVLPSSEGLYVEWRGGLVDPAPVTCRLRSNGYLAWSLPDQPMAGSYSLSGGRALSGHFHVLSSGLRCWRRDVVSHHGDIKAVLRCWYRGGERVGVEYGFLTFTPAQEGDGHG
;
A
#
# COMPACT_ATOMS: atom_id res chain seq x y z
N MET A 1 0.96 -23.37 -4.66
CA MET A 1 1.66 -22.39 -3.80
C MET A 1 1.81 -21.12 -4.59
N GLN A 2 1.26 -20.01 -4.11
CA GLN A 2 1.33 -18.74 -4.83
C GLN A 2 2.76 -18.21 -4.73
N SER A 3 3.40 -17.97 -5.86
CA SER A 3 4.78 -17.55 -5.93
C SER A 3 4.83 -16.15 -6.57
N PHE A 4 5.45 -15.20 -5.92
CA PHE A 4 5.66 -13.83 -6.42
C PHE A 4 6.56 -13.81 -7.66
N ASN A 5 6.11 -14.46 -8.75
CA ASN A 5 6.93 -14.62 -9.97
C ASN A 5 7.10 -13.31 -10.73
N GLN A 6 6.06 -12.48 -10.78
CA GLN A 6 6.13 -11.19 -11.46
C GLN A 6 7.10 -10.22 -10.77
N GLY A 7 7.42 -10.41 -9.50
CA GLY A 7 8.38 -9.59 -8.78
C GLY A 7 9.85 -9.92 -9.08
N ILE A 8 10.14 -11.05 -9.74
CA ILE A 8 11.50 -11.43 -10.11
C ILE A 8 12.03 -10.47 -11.18
N GLY A 9 13.25 -9.99 -11.02
CA GLY A 9 13.90 -9.09 -11.96
C GLY A 9 14.60 -7.91 -11.30
N ARG A 10 14.99 -6.95 -12.10
CA ARG A 10 15.61 -5.69 -11.68
C ARG A 10 14.61 -4.58 -11.71
N TRP A 11 14.61 -3.75 -10.68
CA TRP A 11 13.67 -2.68 -10.47
C TRP A 11 14.41 -1.42 -10.04
N SER A 12 14.05 -0.29 -10.61
CA SER A 12 14.62 1.00 -10.28
C SER A 12 13.54 2.07 -10.26
N GLY A 13 13.58 2.94 -9.26
CA GLY A 13 12.57 3.99 -9.14
C GLY A 13 12.86 4.95 -8.02
N SER A 14 11.80 5.58 -7.57
CA SER A 14 11.86 6.57 -6.49
C SER A 14 10.77 6.29 -5.45
N ALA A 15 11.04 6.75 -4.24
CA ALA A 15 10.05 6.73 -3.17
C ALA A 15 10.01 8.06 -2.44
N GLU A 16 8.81 8.43 -2.03
CA GLU A 16 8.54 9.56 -1.16
C GLU A 16 8.60 9.08 0.29
N VAL A 17 9.31 9.80 1.12
CA VAL A 17 9.47 9.48 2.54
C VAL A 17 8.75 10.52 3.39
N PHE A 18 7.92 10.04 4.31
CA PHE A 18 7.16 10.85 5.27
C PHE A 18 7.51 10.44 6.69
N ASP A 19 7.47 11.38 7.63
CA ASP A 19 7.60 11.08 9.05
C ASP A 19 6.29 10.49 9.62
N GLY A 20 6.30 10.15 10.91
CA GLY A 20 5.14 9.61 11.61
C GLY A 20 3.94 10.55 11.72
N MET A 21 4.13 11.84 11.40
CA MET A 21 3.10 12.87 11.34
C MET A 21 2.63 13.15 9.91
N GLY A 22 3.11 12.37 8.93
CA GLY A 22 2.76 12.55 7.52
C GLY A 22 3.49 13.70 6.82
N ARG A 23 4.48 14.34 7.46
CA ARG A 23 5.27 15.40 6.84
C ARG A 23 6.31 14.77 5.92
N PHE A 24 6.42 15.34 4.75
CA PHE A 24 7.39 14.89 3.74
C PHE A 24 8.83 15.19 4.17
N LEU A 25 9.69 14.22 4.10
CA LEU A 25 11.11 14.34 4.45
C LEU A 25 12.01 14.43 3.21
N GLY A 26 11.51 13.99 2.07
CA GLY A 26 12.27 14.00 0.81
C GLY A 26 11.99 12.79 -0.05
N ASN A 27 12.57 12.80 -1.24
CA ASN A 27 12.55 11.66 -2.15
C ASN A 27 13.80 10.81 -1.95
N GLY A 28 13.66 9.51 -2.16
CA GLY A 28 14.77 8.57 -2.19
C GLY A 28 14.79 7.80 -3.51
N ALA A 29 16.01 7.41 -3.90
CA ALA A 29 16.25 6.49 -4.99
C ALA A 29 16.16 5.05 -4.46
N ASP A 30 15.40 4.19 -5.12
CA ASP A 30 15.17 2.80 -4.74
C ASP A 30 15.56 1.87 -5.88
N VAL A 31 16.47 0.94 -5.60
CA VAL A 31 16.91 -0.10 -6.55
C VAL A 31 16.76 -1.45 -5.89
N ARG A 32 16.18 -2.38 -6.63
CA ARG A 32 15.98 -3.76 -6.16
C ARG A 32 16.38 -4.76 -7.23
N TYR A 33 17.06 -5.80 -6.81
CA TYR A 33 17.30 -6.97 -7.63
C TYR A 33 16.72 -8.19 -6.92
N VAL A 34 15.72 -8.79 -7.54
CA VAL A 34 14.99 -9.95 -7.01
C VAL A 34 15.27 -11.14 -7.90
N GLN A 35 15.80 -12.20 -7.34
CA GLN A 35 16.18 -13.40 -8.11
C GLN A 35 15.79 -14.68 -7.35
N ARG A 36 15.36 -15.67 -8.09
CA ARG A 36 15.18 -17.02 -7.57
C ARG A 36 16.52 -17.75 -7.64
N LEU A 37 16.91 -18.37 -6.53
CA LEU A 37 18.10 -19.18 -6.44
C LEU A 37 17.78 -20.65 -6.80
N ASP A 38 18.83 -21.44 -7.12
CA ASP A 38 18.71 -22.85 -7.47
C ASP A 38 18.13 -23.70 -6.33
N ASP A 39 18.33 -23.29 -5.10
CA ASP A 39 17.77 -23.94 -3.90
C ASP A 39 16.31 -23.53 -3.61
N GLY A 40 15.68 -22.77 -4.50
CA GLY A 40 14.30 -22.33 -4.42
C GLY A 40 14.06 -21.09 -3.57
N ARG A 41 15.06 -20.57 -2.85
CA ARG A 41 14.95 -19.30 -2.13
C ARG A 41 14.83 -18.13 -3.10
N VAL A 42 14.22 -17.04 -2.63
CA VAL A 42 14.25 -15.76 -3.33
C VAL A 42 15.25 -14.84 -2.63
N ARG A 43 16.25 -14.35 -3.36
CA ARG A 43 17.19 -13.34 -2.91
C ARG A 43 16.70 -11.97 -3.38
N ILE A 44 16.80 -10.98 -2.48
CA ILE A 44 16.45 -9.59 -2.74
C ILE A 44 17.62 -8.72 -2.32
N ASP A 45 18.28 -8.09 -3.27
CA ASP A 45 19.25 -7.05 -3.02
C ASP A 45 18.53 -5.69 -3.13
N VAL A 46 18.66 -4.86 -2.10
CA VAL A 46 18.00 -3.55 -2.02
C VAL A 46 19.05 -2.49 -1.76
N ALA A 47 18.93 -1.36 -2.46
CA ALA A 47 19.63 -0.14 -2.12
C ALA A 47 18.65 1.04 -2.18
N PHE A 48 18.56 1.76 -1.08
CA PHE A 48 17.76 2.99 -0.94
C PHE A 48 18.67 4.13 -0.49
N ILE A 49 18.58 5.25 -1.20
CA ILE A 49 19.34 6.47 -0.89
C ILE A 49 18.39 7.66 -0.91
N GLY A 50 18.21 8.29 0.21
CA GLY A 50 17.29 9.42 0.38
C GLY A 50 17.44 10.06 1.74
N PRO A 51 16.36 10.45 2.41
CA PRO A 51 16.36 10.96 3.77
C PRO A 51 17.05 10.03 4.78
N PHE A 52 17.07 8.75 4.47
CA PHE A 52 17.94 7.77 5.13
C PHE A 52 18.61 6.89 4.08
N LYS A 53 19.66 6.17 4.46
CA LYS A 53 20.33 5.19 3.62
C LYS A 53 20.05 3.79 4.12
N HIS A 54 19.72 2.91 3.20
CA HIS A 54 19.49 1.50 3.50
C HIS A 54 20.02 0.65 2.36
N ALA A 55 20.82 -0.35 2.67
CA ALA A 55 21.24 -1.36 1.70
C ALA A 55 21.34 -2.72 2.41
N GLY A 56 21.00 -3.77 1.70
CA GLY A 56 21.08 -5.11 2.25
C GLY A 56 20.66 -6.20 1.28
N THR A 57 21.08 -7.41 1.59
CA THR A 57 20.65 -8.64 0.94
C THR A 57 19.70 -9.38 1.86
N TYR A 58 18.53 -9.71 1.35
CA TYR A 58 17.47 -10.41 2.07
C TYR A 58 17.15 -11.73 1.36
N PHE A 59 16.64 -12.67 2.13
CA PHE A 59 16.20 -13.96 1.61
C PHE A 59 14.77 -14.24 2.04
N ILE A 60 13.99 -14.77 1.13
CA ILE A 60 12.70 -15.39 1.42
C ILE A 60 12.86 -16.89 1.26
N THR A 61 12.62 -17.61 2.34
CA THR A 61 12.63 -19.08 2.38
C THR A 61 11.20 -19.56 2.59
N ASP A 62 10.76 -20.50 1.76
CA ASP A 62 9.44 -21.10 1.84
C ASP A 62 9.45 -22.25 2.85
N HIS A 63 8.56 -22.21 3.82
CA HIS A 63 8.36 -23.25 4.84
C HIS A 63 7.00 -23.96 4.69
N GLY A 64 6.32 -23.77 3.54
CA GLY A 64 5.05 -24.39 3.24
C GLY A 64 3.85 -23.58 3.73
N ASP A 65 3.68 -23.43 5.02
CA ASP A 65 2.60 -22.67 5.66
C ASP A 65 2.89 -21.17 5.76
N HIS A 66 4.16 -20.80 5.78
CA HIS A 66 4.61 -19.40 5.80
C HIS A 66 5.94 -19.25 5.05
N ARG A 67 6.29 -18.01 4.75
CA ARG A 67 7.60 -17.64 4.20
C ARG A 67 8.37 -16.84 5.22
N ARG A 68 9.57 -17.29 5.53
CA ARG A 68 10.49 -16.53 6.36
C ARG A 68 11.21 -15.48 5.52
N TYR A 69 11.17 -14.24 5.98
CA TYR A 69 11.91 -13.12 5.42
C TYR A 69 13.03 -12.74 6.38
N HIS A 70 14.28 -12.84 5.95
CA HIS A 70 15.43 -12.56 6.80
C HIS A 70 16.57 -11.92 6.01
N GLY A 71 17.33 -11.08 6.67
CA GLY A 71 18.50 -10.40 6.16
C GLY A 71 19.58 -10.29 7.23
N PRO A 72 20.57 -9.40 7.04
CA PRO A 72 21.76 -9.35 7.90
C PRO A 72 21.48 -9.09 9.38
N ALA A 73 20.41 -8.40 9.69
CA ALA A 73 20.10 -8.01 11.07
C ALA A 73 18.59 -8.04 11.38
N ASN A 74 17.78 -8.62 10.48
CA ASN A 74 16.35 -8.70 10.67
C ASN A 74 15.85 -10.14 10.58
N ILE A 75 14.69 -10.34 11.18
CA ILE A 75 13.85 -11.53 11.03
C ILE A 75 12.44 -11.07 10.67
N GLY A 76 11.69 -11.91 9.98
CA GLY A 76 10.32 -11.60 9.64
C GLY A 76 9.67 -12.72 8.85
N TYR A 77 8.50 -12.43 8.37
CA TYR A 77 7.77 -13.31 7.48
C TYR A 77 7.15 -12.53 6.32
N ALA A 78 6.88 -13.20 5.24
CA ALA A 78 6.21 -12.66 4.08
C ALA A 78 5.11 -13.59 3.60
N GLU A 79 4.04 -13.01 3.09
CA GLU A 79 2.99 -13.71 2.38
C GLU A 79 2.95 -13.19 0.94
N ALA A 80 2.75 -14.09 -0.01
CA ALA A 80 2.47 -13.70 -1.38
C ALA A 80 1.03 -14.06 -1.74
N PHE A 81 0.38 -13.15 -2.45
CA PHE A 81 -0.99 -13.32 -2.92
C PHE A 81 -0.96 -13.23 -4.45
N GLY A 82 -1.38 -14.30 -5.12
CA GLY A 82 -1.16 -14.44 -6.56
C GLY A 82 0.34 -14.34 -6.90
N ASP A 83 0.63 -13.88 -8.11
CA ASP A 83 1.99 -13.72 -8.62
C ASP A 83 2.54 -12.29 -8.49
N SER A 84 1.72 -11.34 -8.02
CA SER A 84 2.00 -9.91 -8.09
C SER A 84 2.02 -9.18 -6.75
N VAL A 85 1.62 -9.81 -5.65
CA VAL A 85 1.44 -9.12 -4.36
C VAL A 85 2.27 -9.77 -3.26
N VAL A 86 2.94 -8.93 -2.47
CA VAL A 86 3.64 -9.34 -1.24
C VAL A 86 3.20 -8.46 -0.08
N ASP A 87 2.91 -9.09 1.05
CA ASP A 87 2.79 -8.47 2.37
C ASP A 87 3.86 -9.04 3.29
N ALA A 88 4.80 -8.23 3.71
CA ALA A 88 5.94 -8.64 4.50
C ALA A 88 6.04 -7.86 5.82
N ASN A 89 6.43 -8.58 6.85
CA ASN A 89 6.84 -8.03 8.13
C ASN A 89 8.32 -8.30 8.36
N ALA A 90 9.05 -7.30 8.82
CA ALA A 90 10.41 -7.45 9.27
C ALA A 90 10.61 -6.77 10.62
N TYR A 91 11.50 -7.32 11.43
CA TYR A 91 11.87 -6.77 12.73
C TYR A 91 13.39 -6.79 12.86
N TRP A 92 13.96 -5.67 13.26
CA TRP A 92 15.39 -5.49 13.57
C TRP A 92 15.56 -5.43 15.08
N PRO A 93 15.88 -6.53 15.78
CA PRO A 93 15.92 -6.60 17.23
C PRO A 93 16.88 -5.57 17.85
N ALA A 94 18.07 -5.40 17.27
CA ALA A 94 19.08 -4.48 17.78
C ALA A 94 18.66 -3.01 17.72
N LEU A 95 17.71 -2.66 16.84
CA LEU A 95 17.22 -1.30 16.64
C LEU A 95 15.83 -1.08 17.24
N GLY A 96 15.15 -2.14 17.63
CA GLY A 96 13.74 -2.12 18.02
C GLY A 96 12.82 -1.65 16.88
N LEU A 97 13.22 -1.82 15.61
CA LEU A 97 12.49 -1.37 14.45
C LEU A 97 11.62 -2.49 13.89
N SER A 98 10.40 -2.15 13.53
CA SER A 98 9.48 -2.98 12.75
C SER A 98 9.19 -2.35 11.41
N GLN A 99 9.10 -3.16 10.37
CA GLN A 99 8.65 -2.74 9.05
C GLN A 99 7.44 -3.58 8.63
N ARG A 100 6.45 -2.93 8.07
CA ARG A 100 5.39 -3.56 7.31
C ARG A 100 5.49 -3.09 5.86
N LEU A 101 5.73 -4.01 4.95
CA LEU A 101 5.88 -3.72 3.52
C LEU A 101 4.72 -4.36 2.75
N MET A 102 4.05 -3.56 1.95
CA MET A 102 3.15 -3.99 0.90
C MET A 102 3.81 -3.68 -0.44
N LEU A 103 3.85 -4.63 -1.34
CA LEU A 103 4.42 -4.47 -2.68
C LEU A 103 3.49 -5.13 -3.71
N PHE A 104 3.20 -4.39 -4.77
CA PHE A 104 2.39 -4.82 -5.89
C PHE A 104 3.17 -4.66 -7.19
N VAL A 105 3.14 -5.68 -8.04
CA VAL A 105 3.53 -5.54 -9.45
C VAL A 105 2.27 -5.22 -10.23
N LEU A 106 2.29 -4.16 -11.03
CA LEU A 106 1.16 -3.76 -11.88
C LEU A 106 0.83 -4.85 -12.91
N PRO A 107 -0.41 -4.89 -13.43
CA PRO A 107 -0.87 -5.96 -14.31
C PRO A 107 -0.05 -6.13 -15.59
N ASP A 108 0.57 -5.07 -16.08
CA ASP A 108 1.47 -5.10 -17.24
C ASP A 108 2.86 -5.68 -16.94
N GLY A 109 3.17 -5.92 -15.64
CA GLY A 109 4.44 -6.45 -15.19
C GLY A 109 5.62 -5.46 -15.24
N ASN A 110 5.40 -4.20 -15.63
CA ASN A 110 6.46 -3.23 -15.89
C ASN A 110 6.73 -2.27 -14.73
N ALA A 111 5.80 -2.13 -13.81
CA ALA A 111 5.98 -1.27 -12.64
C ALA A 111 5.59 -1.96 -11.34
N GLN A 112 6.14 -1.48 -10.23
CA GLN A 112 5.81 -1.87 -8.87
C GLN A 112 5.36 -0.66 -8.08
N LEU A 113 4.31 -0.84 -7.26
CA LEU A 113 3.91 0.09 -6.22
C LEU A 113 4.26 -0.49 -4.86
N SER A 114 4.75 0.31 -3.95
CA SER A 114 5.08 -0.14 -2.60
C SER A 114 4.68 0.87 -1.52
N LEU A 115 4.31 0.33 -0.35
CA LEU A 115 4.05 1.08 0.87
C LEU A 115 4.79 0.39 2.00
N ALA A 116 5.78 1.05 2.58
CA ALA A 116 6.47 0.57 3.76
C ALA A 116 6.15 1.48 4.96
N LEU A 117 5.70 0.85 6.04
CA LEU A 117 5.42 1.49 7.32
C LEU A 117 6.50 1.04 8.29
N MET A 118 7.26 1.98 8.84
CA MET A 118 8.34 1.70 9.78
C MET A 118 8.00 2.28 11.15
N SER A 119 8.08 1.47 12.19
CA SER A 119 7.76 1.86 13.56
C SER A 119 8.82 1.39 14.56
N ARG A 120 8.86 2.04 15.70
CA ARG A 120 9.61 1.61 16.89
C ARG A 120 8.62 1.51 18.05
N GLY A 121 8.33 0.28 18.47
CA GLY A 121 7.19 0.04 19.34
C GLY A 121 5.89 0.53 18.67
N GLU A 122 5.14 1.36 19.37
CA GLU A 122 3.88 1.95 18.86
C GLU A 122 4.10 3.25 18.04
N GLN A 123 5.31 3.79 18.04
CA GLN A 123 5.62 5.03 17.33
C GLN A 123 5.88 4.77 15.86
N MET A 124 5.05 5.33 14.98
CA MET A 124 5.35 5.42 13.55
C MET A 124 6.53 6.37 13.34
N LEU A 125 7.58 5.90 12.66
CA LEU A 125 8.77 6.69 12.35
C LEU A 125 8.74 7.21 10.93
N TYR A 126 8.49 6.30 9.97
CA TYR A 126 8.51 6.62 8.55
C TYR A 126 7.42 5.87 7.80
N THR A 127 6.87 6.55 6.82
CA THR A 127 6.11 5.94 5.73
C THR A 127 6.88 6.17 4.44
N VAL A 128 7.06 5.13 3.64
CA VAL A 128 7.77 5.18 2.36
C VAL A 128 6.82 4.71 1.27
N VAL A 129 6.52 5.59 0.31
CA VAL A 129 5.60 5.34 -0.81
C VAL A 129 6.41 5.30 -2.09
N GLY A 130 6.63 4.11 -2.64
CA GLY A 130 7.51 3.88 -3.78
C GLY A 130 6.77 3.49 -5.06
N GLN A 131 7.41 3.84 -6.17
CA GLN A 131 7.11 3.29 -7.48
C GLN A 131 8.43 3.00 -8.20
N ASN A 132 8.55 1.78 -8.69
CA ASN A 132 9.74 1.30 -9.40
C ASN A 132 9.32 0.76 -10.75
N ASP A 133 10.12 1.02 -11.77
CA ASP A 133 9.96 0.46 -13.11
C ASP A 133 10.90 -0.73 -13.30
N ARG A 134 10.49 -1.67 -14.11
CA ARG A 134 11.31 -2.82 -14.49
C ARG A 134 12.48 -2.38 -15.37
N VAL A 135 13.67 -2.77 -14.98
CA VAL A 135 14.89 -2.48 -15.76
C VAL A 135 15.21 -3.67 -16.68
N THR A 136 15.31 -3.39 -17.96
CA THR A 136 15.74 -4.35 -18.98
C THR A 136 17.22 -4.11 -19.31
N GLY A 137 18.05 -5.15 -19.25
CA GLY A 137 19.49 -5.07 -19.51
C GLY A 137 20.36 -5.26 -18.27
N ASP A 138 21.68 -5.28 -18.46
CA ASP A 138 22.64 -5.62 -17.40
C ASP A 138 23.02 -4.46 -16.46
N GLN A 139 22.79 -3.24 -16.88
CA GLN A 139 23.09 -2.06 -16.07
C GLN A 139 21.82 -1.57 -15.39
N THR A 140 21.83 -1.60 -14.06
CA THR A 140 20.82 -0.88 -13.27
C THR A 140 21.38 0.51 -13.01
N PRO A 141 20.92 1.57 -13.72
CA PRO A 141 21.32 2.91 -13.37
C PRO A 141 20.88 3.20 -11.95
N LEU A 142 21.75 3.80 -11.17
CA LEU A 142 21.31 4.40 -9.91
C LEU A 142 20.26 5.46 -10.30
N PRO A 143 19.07 5.41 -9.69
CA PRO A 143 18.04 6.36 -10.03
C PRO A 143 18.56 7.76 -9.74
N THR A 144 18.35 8.66 -10.69
CA THR A 144 18.64 10.07 -10.50
C THR A 144 17.69 10.56 -9.43
N LEU A 145 18.24 11.03 -8.32
CA LEU A 145 17.45 11.75 -7.32
C LEU A 145 16.81 12.92 -8.05
N VAL A 146 15.51 12.87 -8.26
CA VAL A 146 14.76 14.03 -8.69
C VAL A 146 14.89 15.02 -7.54
N SER A 147 15.73 16.03 -7.72
CA SER A 147 15.92 17.09 -6.74
C SER A 147 14.56 17.73 -6.50
N GLY A 148 14.06 17.57 -5.28
CA GLY A 148 12.69 17.84 -4.96
C GLY A 148 12.30 19.28 -5.23
N ALA A 149 11.15 19.47 -5.86
CA ALA A 149 10.40 20.68 -5.67
C ALA A 149 10.27 20.93 -4.16
N SER A 150 10.48 22.16 -3.75
CA SER A 150 10.20 22.60 -2.37
C SER A 150 8.70 22.45 -2.13
N TYR A 151 8.31 21.46 -1.33
CA TYR A 151 6.92 21.28 -0.93
C TYR A 151 6.67 22.06 0.37
N ASP A 152 5.66 22.87 0.41
CA ASP A 152 5.16 23.40 1.68
C ASP A 152 4.27 22.35 2.35
N LEU A 153 4.91 21.55 3.18
CA LEU A 153 4.39 20.30 3.69
C LEU A 153 3.66 20.40 5.02
N ALA A 154 3.66 21.57 5.61
CA ALA A 154 3.06 21.76 6.94
C ALA A 154 1.53 21.56 6.91
N THR A 155 0.92 21.65 5.74
CA THR A 155 -0.54 21.66 5.58
C THR A 155 -1.08 20.77 4.47
N ASP A 156 -0.22 20.24 3.58
CA ASP A 156 -0.67 19.49 2.41
C ASP A 156 -0.33 17.99 2.49
N PRO A 157 -1.32 17.12 2.77
CA PRO A 157 -1.10 15.67 2.81
C PRO A 157 -0.75 15.10 1.43
N SER A 158 -0.93 15.86 0.35
CA SER A 158 -0.56 15.47 -1.00
C SER A 158 0.93 15.58 -1.28
N ALA A 159 1.73 16.04 -0.31
CA ALA A 159 3.16 16.33 -0.47
C ALA A 159 3.44 17.32 -1.62
N GLY A 160 2.67 18.40 -1.67
CA GLY A 160 2.81 19.45 -2.67
C GLY A 160 2.21 19.13 -4.04
N ARG A 161 1.45 18.06 -4.18
CA ARG A 161 0.78 17.71 -5.45
C ARG A 161 -0.42 18.60 -5.76
N GLY A 162 -0.89 19.39 -4.80
CA GLY A 162 -2.10 20.19 -4.92
C GLY A 162 -3.41 19.38 -4.96
N VAL A 163 -3.31 18.04 -5.11
CA VAL A 163 -4.45 17.12 -5.18
C VAL A 163 -4.17 15.87 -4.37
N VAL A 164 -5.06 15.57 -3.43
CA VAL A 164 -5.07 14.30 -2.70
C VAL A 164 -5.63 13.23 -3.61
N MET A 165 -4.76 12.45 -4.27
CA MET A 165 -5.15 11.50 -5.33
C MET A 165 -6.12 10.42 -4.86
N VAL A 166 -5.95 9.91 -3.64
CA VAL A 166 -6.87 8.91 -3.06
C VAL A 166 -8.26 9.46 -2.77
N HIS A 167 -8.41 10.80 -2.72
CA HIS A 167 -9.64 11.51 -2.43
C HIS A 167 -10.20 12.31 -3.61
N ARG A 168 -9.68 12.14 -4.81
CA ARG A 168 -10.22 12.82 -6.00
C ARG A 168 -11.67 12.44 -6.21
N ALA A 169 -12.50 13.45 -6.60
CA ALA A 169 -13.88 13.23 -7.00
C ALA A 169 -13.96 12.29 -8.19
N GLY A 170 -14.66 11.18 -8.06
CA GLY A 170 -14.80 10.19 -9.11
C GLY A 170 -15.00 8.77 -8.61
N VAL A 171 -14.69 7.83 -9.47
CA VAL A 171 -14.94 6.41 -9.25
C VAL A 171 -13.65 5.61 -9.45
N TRP A 172 -13.30 4.81 -8.44
CA TRP A 172 -12.33 3.75 -8.56
C TRP A 172 -13.06 2.44 -8.83
N ARG A 173 -12.70 1.72 -9.89
CA ARG A 173 -13.34 0.46 -10.27
C ARG A 173 -12.29 -0.57 -10.68
N GLY A 174 -12.48 -1.82 -10.29
CA GLY A 174 -11.60 -2.89 -10.72
C GLY A 174 -11.98 -4.25 -10.14
N ILE A 175 -11.15 -5.22 -10.45
CA ILE A 175 -11.31 -6.59 -9.97
C ILE A 175 -10.31 -6.83 -8.84
N ILE A 176 -10.81 -7.33 -7.73
CA ILE A 176 -10.00 -7.85 -6.64
C ILE A 176 -10.07 -9.37 -6.61
N GLN A 177 -9.03 -9.97 -6.10
CA GLN A 177 -8.95 -11.38 -5.74
C GLN A 177 -8.95 -11.51 -4.23
N GLY A 178 -9.27 -12.71 -3.72
CA GLY A 178 -9.24 -12.96 -2.30
C GLY A 178 -8.84 -14.37 -1.94
N CYS A 179 -8.39 -14.52 -0.70
CA CYS A 179 -8.21 -15.81 -0.06
C CYS A 179 -8.73 -15.78 1.38
N ASP A 180 -9.14 -16.93 1.88
CA ASP A 180 -9.52 -17.11 3.28
C ASP A 180 -8.29 -17.19 4.21
N ARG A 181 -8.54 -17.43 5.51
CA ARG A 181 -7.49 -17.59 6.52
C ARG A 181 -6.53 -18.76 6.22
N SER A 182 -7.03 -19.78 5.53
CA SER A 182 -6.27 -20.97 5.14
C SER A 182 -5.59 -20.82 3.79
N ARG A 183 -5.62 -19.59 3.22
CA ARG A 183 -5.09 -19.23 1.89
C ARG A 183 -5.78 -19.95 0.72
N GLN A 184 -6.98 -20.49 0.95
CA GLN A 184 -7.78 -21.00 -0.15
C GLN A 184 -8.40 -19.83 -0.92
N PRO A 185 -8.36 -19.87 -2.27
CA PRO A 185 -8.94 -18.82 -3.09
C PRO A 185 -10.44 -18.65 -2.81
N LEU A 186 -10.87 -17.41 -2.60
CA LEU A 186 -12.29 -17.02 -2.56
C LEU A 186 -12.83 -16.65 -3.92
N GLY A 187 -11.96 -16.60 -4.95
CA GLY A 187 -12.28 -16.15 -6.29
C GLY A 187 -11.97 -14.69 -6.52
N SER A 188 -12.75 -14.04 -7.39
CA SER A 188 -12.61 -12.62 -7.72
C SER A 188 -13.96 -11.91 -7.67
N ALA A 189 -13.93 -10.61 -7.35
CA ALA A 189 -15.13 -9.76 -7.36
C ALA A 189 -14.81 -8.38 -7.91
N GLU A 190 -15.81 -7.74 -8.52
CA GLU A 190 -15.73 -6.33 -8.86
C GLU A 190 -15.84 -5.48 -7.58
N VAL A 191 -15.04 -4.45 -7.50
CA VAL A 191 -15.12 -3.41 -6.48
C VAL A 191 -15.30 -2.07 -7.14
N ILE A 192 -16.24 -1.29 -6.61
CA ILE A 192 -16.51 0.08 -7.01
C ILE A 192 -16.43 0.96 -5.77
N GLU A 193 -15.66 2.03 -5.86
CA GLU A 193 -15.51 3.01 -4.79
C GLU A 193 -15.78 4.41 -5.34
N HIS A 194 -16.89 5.01 -4.92
CA HIS A 194 -17.23 6.39 -5.21
C HIS A 194 -16.62 7.31 -4.16
N VAL A 195 -15.98 8.36 -4.61
CA VAL A 195 -15.31 9.34 -3.76
C VAL A 195 -15.85 10.74 -4.12
N LEU A 196 -16.45 11.41 -3.16
CA LEU A 196 -17.02 12.74 -3.32
C LEU A 196 -16.53 13.66 -2.20
N PRO A 197 -15.50 14.49 -2.46
CA PRO A 197 -15.07 15.53 -1.55
C PRO A 197 -16.15 16.63 -1.44
N SER A 198 -16.31 17.17 -0.24
CA SER A 198 -17.19 18.32 0.03
C SER A 198 -16.53 19.28 1.02
N SER A 199 -17.12 20.44 1.23
CA SER A 199 -16.67 21.41 2.25
C SER A 199 -16.75 20.87 3.67
N GLU A 200 -17.61 19.89 3.92
CA GLU A 200 -17.80 19.26 5.24
C GLU A 200 -16.91 18.03 5.44
N GLY A 201 -16.23 17.55 4.40
CA GLY A 201 -15.39 16.37 4.46
C GLY A 201 -15.44 15.53 3.20
N LEU A 202 -15.31 14.22 3.36
CA LEU A 202 -15.25 13.26 2.28
C LEU A 202 -16.36 12.23 2.45
N TYR A 203 -17.15 12.03 1.39
CA TYR A 203 -18.06 10.91 1.29
C TYR A 203 -17.41 9.81 0.47
N VAL A 204 -17.39 8.60 1.02
CA VAL A 204 -16.90 7.40 0.35
C VAL A 204 -17.99 6.34 0.41
N GLU A 205 -18.31 5.80 -0.75
CA GLU A 205 -19.14 4.61 -0.86
C GLU A 205 -18.33 3.54 -1.55
N TRP A 206 -18.20 2.38 -0.93
CA TRP A 206 -17.62 1.25 -1.60
C TRP A 206 -18.60 0.09 -1.67
N ARG A 207 -18.60 -0.60 -2.79
CA ARG A 207 -19.43 -1.76 -3.09
C ARG A 207 -18.57 -2.90 -3.60
N GLY A 208 -18.98 -4.11 -3.30
CA GLY A 208 -18.31 -5.32 -3.72
C GLY A 208 -17.17 -5.70 -2.77
N GLY A 209 -16.75 -6.91 -2.91
CA GLY A 209 -15.78 -7.59 -2.05
C GLY A 209 -16.10 -9.06 -1.97
N LEU A 210 -15.20 -9.85 -1.41
CA LEU A 210 -15.33 -11.30 -1.26
C LEU A 210 -15.59 -11.69 0.19
N VAL A 211 -15.04 -10.93 1.13
CA VAL A 211 -15.16 -11.18 2.58
C VAL A 211 -16.37 -10.44 3.14
N ASP A 212 -16.57 -9.19 2.73
CA ASP A 212 -17.74 -8.39 3.10
C ASP A 212 -18.29 -7.68 1.84
N PRO A 213 -19.21 -8.33 1.12
CA PRO A 213 -19.74 -7.81 -0.15
C PRO A 213 -20.79 -6.70 0.04
N ALA A 214 -21.23 -6.45 1.28
CA ALA A 214 -22.26 -5.45 1.54
C ALA A 214 -21.77 -4.05 1.17
N PRO A 215 -22.62 -3.20 0.57
CA PRO A 215 -22.28 -1.80 0.33
C PRO A 215 -22.00 -1.09 1.66
N VAL A 216 -20.92 -0.32 1.68
CA VAL A 216 -20.54 0.48 2.85
C VAL A 216 -20.43 1.94 2.43
N THR A 217 -21.16 2.80 3.11
CA THR A 217 -21.04 4.25 2.97
C THR A 217 -20.43 4.84 4.22
N CYS A 218 -19.58 5.82 4.06
CA CYS A 218 -18.95 6.50 5.18
C CYS A 218 -18.71 7.98 4.86
N ARG A 219 -19.01 8.84 5.82
CA ARG A 219 -18.55 10.21 5.82
C ARG A 219 -17.29 10.31 6.67
N LEU A 220 -16.27 10.90 6.11
CA LEU A 220 -14.98 11.08 6.73
C LEU A 220 -14.70 12.56 6.90
N ARG A 221 -14.04 12.89 8.00
CA ARG A 221 -13.38 14.19 8.17
C ARG A 221 -11.88 13.98 8.06
N SER A 222 -11.19 14.89 7.42
CA SER A 222 -9.73 14.86 7.33
C SER A 222 -9.10 16.07 7.97
N ASN A 223 -7.92 15.88 8.55
CA ASN A 223 -7.06 16.92 9.07
C ASN A 223 -5.61 16.57 8.71
N GLY A 224 -5.08 17.22 7.69
CA GLY A 224 -3.75 16.93 7.20
C GLY A 224 -3.61 15.48 6.77
N TYR A 225 -2.77 14.72 7.46
CA TYR A 225 -2.45 13.32 7.13
C TYR A 225 -3.42 12.28 7.73
N LEU A 226 -4.37 12.71 8.55
CA LEU A 226 -5.36 11.82 9.16
C LEU A 226 -6.76 12.04 8.57
N ALA A 227 -7.48 10.95 8.36
CA ALA A 227 -8.90 10.97 8.11
C ALA A 227 -9.61 9.95 9.01
N TRP A 228 -10.79 10.30 9.51
CA TRP A 228 -11.57 9.45 10.40
C TRP A 228 -13.06 9.55 10.08
N SER A 229 -13.78 8.47 10.38
CA SER A 229 -15.23 8.43 10.23
C SER A 229 -15.91 9.41 11.19
N LEU A 230 -16.97 10.05 10.72
CA LEU A 230 -17.86 10.80 11.58
C LEU A 230 -18.65 9.84 12.49
N PRO A 231 -19.20 10.33 13.61
CA PRO A 231 -20.13 9.55 14.44
C PRO A 231 -21.32 9.02 13.62
N ASP A 232 -21.92 7.91 14.10
CA ASP A 232 -23.15 7.32 13.56
C ASP A 232 -23.08 6.86 12.10
N GLN A 233 -21.86 6.54 11.63
CA GLN A 233 -21.65 5.96 10.32
C GLN A 233 -21.70 4.41 10.38
N PRO A 234 -22.07 3.73 9.26
CA PRO A 234 -22.03 2.27 9.18
C PRO A 234 -20.64 1.68 9.36
N MET A 235 -19.61 2.50 9.16
CA MET A 235 -18.22 2.16 9.32
C MET A 235 -17.52 3.14 10.27
N ALA A 236 -16.88 2.61 11.29
CA ALA A 236 -16.08 3.40 12.23
C ALA A 236 -14.59 3.13 12.04
N GLY A 237 -13.78 4.17 12.03
CA GLY A 237 -12.32 4.01 11.89
C GLY A 237 -11.60 5.24 11.41
N SER A 238 -10.31 5.03 11.11
CA SER A 238 -9.43 6.09 10.64
C SER A 238 -8.32 5.53 9.77
N TYR A 239 -7.72 6.39 8.98
CA TYR A 239 -6.50 6.10 8.23
C TYR A 239 -5.56 7.30 8.18
N SER A 240 -4.28 7.00 7.98
CA SER A 240 -3.25 7.98 7.66
C SER A 240 -3.07 8.09 6.14
N LEU A 241 -2.79 9.32 5.70
CA LEU A 241 -2.45 9.65 4.31
C LEU A 241 -0.95 9.92 4.21
N SER A 242 -0.34 9.45 3.13
CA SER A 242 1.06 9.75 2.82
C SER A 242 1.14 10.26 1.39
N GLY A 243 1.55 11.52 1.23
CA GLY A 243 1.67 12.19 -0.05
C GLY A 243 0.41 12.24 -0.90
N GLY A 244 -0.76 12.11 -0.30
CA GLY A 244 -2.03 12.01 -1.00
C GLY A 244 -2.17 10.81 -1.93
N ARG A 245 -1.12 9.96 -2.04
CA ARG A 245 -1.11 8.76 -2.88
C ARG A 245 -1.31 7.45 -2.12
N ALA A 246 -0.99 7.42 -0.84
CA ALA A 246 -1.12 6.22 -0.04
C ALA A 246 -2.01 6.45 1.18
N LEU A 247 -2.73 5.42 1.56
CA LEU A 247 -3.44 5.37 2.82
C LEU A 247 -3.14 4.05 3.56
N SER A 248 -3.15 4.11 4.87
CA SER A 248 -3.13 2.95 5.74
C SER A 248 -4.04 3.19 6.93
N GLY A 249 -5.01 2.31 7.16
CA GLY A 249 -5.96 2.51 8.26
C GLY A 249 -6.77 1.30 8.63
N HIS A 250 -7.48 1.44 9.71
CA HIS A 250 -8.35 0.41 10.28
C HIS A 250 -9.79 0.88 10.29
N PHE A 251 -10.68 0.03 9.82
CA PHE A 251 -12.11 0.26 9.82
C PHE A 251 -12.85 -0.92 10.45
N HIS A 252 -13.92 -0.60 11.15
CA HIS A 252 -14.88 -1.56 11.66
C HIS A 252 -16.20 -1.37 10.90
N VAL A 253 -16.65 -2.41 10.21
CA VAL A 253 -17.97 -2.45 9.59
C VAL A 253 -18.96 -2.89 10.64
N LEU A 254 -19.80 -1.97 11.11
CA LEU A 254 -20.63 -2.20 12.31
C LEU A 254 -21.70 -3.26 12.06
N SER A 255 -22.23 -3.36 10.85
CA SER A 255 -23.26 -4.35 10.49
C SER A 255 -22.76 -5.78 10.50
N SER A 256 -21.52 -6.01 10.08
CA SER A 256 -20.92 -7.36 10.00
C SER A 256 -20.02 -7.71 11.19
N GLY A 257 -19.64 -6.70 12.00
CA GLY A 257 -18.67 -6.85 13.07
C GLY A 257 -17.24 -7.15 12.57
N LEU A 258 -16.98 -6.94 11.30
CA LEU A 258 -15.67 -7.15 10.70
C LEU A 258 -14.79 -5.91 10.86
N ARG A 259 -13.51 -6.14 11.11
CA ARG A 259 -12.47 -5.12 11.05
C ARG A 259 -11.64 -5.32 9.79
N CYS A 260 -11.48 -4.25 9.04
CA CYS A 260 -10.61 -4.20 7.87
C CYS A 260 -9.35 -3.39 8.20
N TRP A 261 -8.17 -3.96 7.99
CA TRP A 261 -6.96 -3.18 7.83
C TRP A 261 -6.74 -2.97 6.34
N ARG A 262 -6.89 -1.72 5.92
CA ARG A 262 -6.81 -1.31 4.52
C ARG A 262 -5.50 -0.57 4.27
N ARG A 263 -4.86 -0.89 3.15
CA ARG A 263 -3.69 -0.21 2.62
C ARG A 263 -3.87 -0.04 1.13
N ASP A 264 -3.79 1.20 0.67
CA ASP A 264 -3.91 1.53 -0.75
C ASP A 264 -2.71 2.37 -1.18
N VAL A 265 -2.28 2.19 -2.43
CA VAL A 265 -1.25 3.03 -3.07
C VAL A 265 -1.70 3.37 -4.48
N VAL A 266 -1.68 4.67 -4.81
CA VAL A 266 -2.00 5.18 -6.14
C VAL A 266 -0.70 5.38 -6.92
N SER A 267 -0.70 5.03 -8.21
CA SER A 267 0.41 5.26 -9.14
C SER A 267 0.78 6.75 -9.23
N HIS A 268 1.98 7.05 -9.73
CA HIS A 268 2.40 8.43 -9.94
C HIS A 268 1.47 9.21 -10.88
N HIS A 269 0.91 8.53 -11.88
CA HIS A 269 -0.05 9.13 -12.82
C HIS A 269 -1.44 9.29 -12.21
N GLY A 270 -1.72 8.62 -11.09
CA GLY A 270 -2.97 8.72 -10.38
C GLY A 270 -4.14 7.96 -11.03
N ASP A 271 -3.87 7.06 -11.94
CA ASP A 271 -4.86 6.31 -12.73
C ASP A 271 -5.10 4.89 -12.20
N ILE A 272 -4.14 4.33 -11.48
CA ILE A 272 -4.22 2.98 -10.90
C ILE A 272 -4.02 3.07 -9.39
N LYS A 273 -4.85 2.36 -8.65
CA LYS A 273 -4.76 2.17 -7.20
C LYS A 273 -4.61 0.70 -6.88
N ALA A 274 -3.49 0.31 -6.28
CA ALA A 274 -3.32 -0.99 -5.67
C ALA A 274 -4.00 -1.00 -4.29
N VAL A 275 -4.76 -2.05 -3.99
CA VAL A 275 -5.49 -2.19 -2.73
C VAL A 275 -5.15 -3.52 -2.06
N LEU A 276 -4.94 -3.48 -0.74
CA LEU A 276 -4.79 -4.65 0.11
C LEU A 276 -5.65 -4.48 1.35
N ARG A 277 -6.60 -5.40 1.55
CA ARG A 277 -7.54 -5.41 2.67
C ARG A 277 -7.37 -6.70 3.45
N CYS A 278 -6.95 -6.60 4.71
CA CYS A 278 -6.91 -7.73 5.62
C CYS A 278 -8.12 -7.66 6.55
N TRP A 279 -8.94 -8.68 6.54
CA TRP A 279 -10.19 -8.75 7.28
C TRP A 279 -10.05 -9.60 8.54
N TYR A 280 -10.63 -9.12 9.63
CA TYR A 280 -10.54 -9.75 10.94
C TYR A 280 -11.92 -9.83 11.59
N ARG A 281 -12.13 -10.90 12.34
CA ARG A 281 -13.27 -11.07 13.25
C ARG A 281 -12.75 -11.57 14.59
N GLY A 282 -13.12 -10.86 15.70
CA GLY A 282 -12.66 -11.26 17.02
C GLY A 282 -11.14 -11.37 17.21
N GLY A 283 -10.36 -10.62 16.42
CA GLY A 283 -8.90 -10.68 16.45
C GLY A 283 -8.26 -11.67 15.47
N GLU A 284 -9.02 -12.62 14.94
CA GLU A 284 -8.55 -13.58 13.95
C GLU A 284 -8.70 -13.03 12.52
N ARG A 285 -7.69 -13.22 11.67
CA ARG A 285 -7.79 -12.90 10.25
C ARG A 285 -8.71 -13.92 9.57
N VAL A 286 -9.78 -13.43 8.93
CA VAL A 286 -10.77 -14.26 8.24
C VAL A 286 -10.54 -14.29 6.73
N GLY A 287 -9.87 -13.29 6.18
CA GLY A 287 -9.53 -13.26 4.75
C GLY A 287 -8.65 -12.07 4.38
N VAL A 288 -8.17 -12.13 3.16
CA VAL A 288 -7.39 -11.07 2.50
C VAL A 288 -7.97 -10.83 1.12
N GLU A 289 -8.12 -9.56 0.76
CA GLU A 289 -8.50 -9.10 -0.57
C GLU A 289 -7.42 -8.19 -1.13
N TYR A 290 -7.11 -8.33 -2.41
CA TYR A 290 -6.07 -7.57 -3.08
C TYR A 290 -6.37 -7.41 -4.56
N GLY A 291 -5.90 -6.32 -5.15
CA GLY A 291 -6.08 -6.09 -6.59
C GLY A 291 -5.80 -4.65 -6.98
N PHE A 292 -6.31 -4.30 -8.16
CA PHE A 292 -6.10 -2.99 -8.77
C PHE A 292 -7.42 -2.37 -9.17
N LEU A 293 -7.53 -1.06 -8.90
CA LEU A 293 -8.67 -0.25 -9.32
C LEU A 293 -8.17 0.84 -10.25
N THR A 294 -8.91 1.13 -11.31
CA THR A 294 -8.67 2.25 -12.23
C THR A 294 -9.57 3.41 -11.88
N PHE A 295 -9.10 4.61 -12.13
CA PHE A 295 -9.80 5.85 -11.80
C PHE A 295 -10.57 6.41 -12.99
N THR A 296 -11.81 6.82 -12.75
CA THR A 296 -12.60 7.62 -13.66
C THR A 296 -13.00 8.90 -12.93
N PRO A 297 -12.58 10.10 -13.39
CA PRO A 297 -12.97 11.36 -12.76
C PRO A 297 -14.49 11.57 -12.84
N ALA A 298 -15.04 12.30 -11.86
CA ALA A 298 -16.41 12.79 -11.96
C ALA A 298 -16.51 13.74 -13.17
N GLN A 299 -17.61 13.66 -13.92
CA GLN A 299 -17.85 14.59 -15.01
C GLN A 299 -18.12 15.98 -14.41
N GLU A 300 -17.48 17.01 -14.99
CA GLU A 300 -17.80 18.40 -14.65
C GLU A 300 -19.26 18.67 -15.08
N GLY A 301 -20.19 18.59 -14.15
CA GLY A 301 -21.61 18.80 -14.43
C GLY A 301 -22.58 18.18 -13.43
N ASP A 302 -22.14 17.19 -12.66
CA ASP A 302 -22.98 16.55 -11.64
C ASP A 302 -23.00 17.29 -10.29
N GLY A 303 -22.72 18.60 -10.31
CA GLY A 303 -22.93 19.46 -9.17
C GLY A 303 -24.43 19.60 -8.92
N HIS A 304 -24.95 18.76 -8.07
CA HIS A 304 -26.29 18.95 -7.52
C HIS A 304 -26.33 20.30 -6.77
N GLY A 305 -27.21 21.19 -7.27
CA GLY A 305 -27.62 22.40 -6.63
C GLY A 305 -28.35 22.15 -5.30
#